data_597723de9d59d8c5bcb85346e6293268
#
_entry.id   597723de9d59d8c5bcb85346e6293268
#
_cell.length_a   1.000
_cell.length_b   1.000
_cell.length_c   1.000
_cell.angle_alpha   90.00
_cell.angle_beta   90.00
_cell.angle_gamma   90.00
#
_symmetry.space_group_name_H-M   'P 1'
#
loop_
_entity.id
_entity.type
_entity.pdbx_description
1 polymer ?
#
loop_
_entity_poly.entity_id
_entity_poly.type
_entity_poly.pdbx_seq_one_letter_code
_entity_poly.pdbx_strand_id
1 'polypeptide(L)'
;MLDRRGLARLAGCLVSAQLASDPDRARDPSFWAVVLPALRKVGHPYLLVGDSHSAICRINGSSPVRPIIPVHLACTAGSAIGLANPRSRSGYGDRLNALAGAIRKSGEGRGLPTLLQFGQVDIEFVFTYRRIAAKRARFDRDEYDEFCHRVAASYGGFLDTCFDIPGPVRLLSVLPPALSDAAWAEGYVDSHVEVVEEGFGPEAVRSLQIPSWAERTALHVAFNDRLAALCADRQMTFVDLCRCLLAGRPVVDEALITLSGGRDHHLDIAAAQARLRSLVERNVRDAYRAGK
;
A
#
# COMPACT_ATOMS: atom_id res chain seq x y z
N MET A 1 2.44 34.33 -4.69
CA MET A 1 2.29 33.81 -3.30
C MET A 1 1.49 32.52 -3.38
N LEU A 2 1.98 31.41 -2.78
CA LEU A 2 1.22 30.15 -2.75
C LEU A 2 -0.01 30.31 -1.86
N ASP A 3 -1.16 29.81 -2.32
CA ASP A 3 -2.34 29.66 -1.47
C ASP A 3 -2.13 28.54 -0.42
N ARG A 4 -3.08 28.35 0.48
CA ARG A 4 -2.97 27.38 1.56
C ARG A 4 -2.88 25.93 1.04
N ARG A 5 -3.52 25.62 -0.11
CA ARG A 5 -3.41 24.28 -0.74
C ARG A 5 -2.01 24.06 -1.31
N GLY A 6 -1.44 25.06 -1.98
CA GLY A 6 -0.09 25.01 -2.50
C GLY A 6 0.94 24.82 -1.39
N LEU A 7 0.79 25.55 -0.28
CA LEU A 7 1.65 25.38 0.90
C LEU A 7 1.53 23.98 1.53
N ALA A 8 0.32 23.48 1.70
CA ALA A 8 0.08 22.14 2.24
C ALA A 8 0.68 21.05 1.35
N ARG A 9 0.49 21.16 0.02
CA ARG A 9 1.07 20.24 -0.95
C ARG A 9 2.60 20.26 -0.90
N LEU A 10 3.20 21.45 -0.90
CA LEU A 10 4.66 21.60 -0.82
C LEU A 10 5.20 21.00 0.49
N ALA A 11 4.57 21.30 1.62
CA ALA A 11 4.99 20.77 2.92
C ALA A 11 4.93 19.24 2.98
N GLY A 12 3.84 18.62 2.49
CA GLY A 12 3.72 17.17 2.41
C GLY A 12 4.76 16.53 1.49
N CYS A 13 5.02 17.15 0.32
CA CYS A 13 6.06 16.68 -0.60
C CYS A 13 7.46 16.76 0.02
N LEU A 14 7.80 17.87 0.70
CA LEU A 14 9.10 18.04 1.35
C LEU A 14 9.34 17.01 2.45
N VAL A 15 8.34 16.80 3.32
CA VAL A 15 8.44 15.79 4.39
C VAL A 15 8.58 14.37 3.80
N SER A 16 7.78 14.03 2.81
CA SER A 16 7.87 12.72 2.15
C SER A 16 9.21 12.52 1.44
N ALA A 17 9.76 13.57 0.80
CA ALA A 17 11.08 13.53 0.18
C ALA A 17 12.21 13.37 1.21
N GLN A 18 12.11 14.03 2.36
CA GLN A 18 13.08 13.85 3.45
C GLN A 18 13.07 12.42 3.99
N LEU A 19 11.89 11.82 4.17
CA LEU A 19 11.76 10.43 4.62
C LEU A 19 12.26 9.43 3.58
N ALA A 20 12.13 9.75 2.29
CA ALA A 20 12.65 8.91 1.21
C ALA A 20 14.17 9.00 1.08
N SER A 21 14.76 10.20 1.27
CA SER A 21 16.21 10.41 1.19
C SER A 21 16.96 9.96 2.45
N ASP A 22 16.30 10.01 3.59
CA ASP A 22 16.84 9.63 4.90
C ASP A 22 15.77 8.87 5.71
N PRO A 23 15.61 7.55 5.47
CA PRO A 23 14.60 6.74 6.15
C PRO A 23 14.76 6.66 7.68
N ASP A 24 15.96 6.93 8.20
CA ASP A 24 16.20 6.89 9.64
C ASP A 24 15.53 8.05 10.39
N ARG A 25 15.22 9.15 9.71
CA ARG A 25 14.38 10.22 10.27
C ARG A 25 13.02 9.74 10.74
N ALA A 26 12.47 8.73 10.09
CA ALA A 26 11.21 8.15 10.52
C ALA A 26 11.26 7.58 11.96
N ARG A 27 12.46 7.27 12.46
CA ARG A 27 12.71 6.71 13.80
C ARG A 27 13.03 7.79 14.85
N ASP A 28 13.18 9.04 14.43
CA ASP A 28 13.54 10.16 15.32
C ASP A 28 12.29 10.84 15.89
N PRO A 29 12.03 10.75 17.20
CA PRO A 29 10.93 11.45 17.84
C PRO A 29 11.00 12.99 17.68
N SER A 30 12.21 13.56 17.64
CA SER A 30 12.42 15.01 17.51
C SER A 30 11.96 15.51 16.14
N PHE A 31 12.17 14.72 15.09
CA PHE A 31 11.65 15.01 13.75
C PHE A 31 10.11 15.15 13.77
N TRP A 32 9.41 14.19 14.38
CA TRP A 32 7.94 14.21 14.45
C TRP A 32 7.40 15.30 15.35
N ALA A 33 8.12 15.64 16.45
CA ALA A 33 7.76 16.74 17.34
C ALA A 33 7.78 18.11 16.64
N VAL A 34 8.58 18.27 15.60
CA VAL A 34 8.65 19.49 14.80
C VAL A 34 7.70 19.46 13.61
N VAL A 35 7.70 18.35 12.88
CA VAL A 35 7.00 18.23 11.60
C VAL A 35 5.48 18.19 11.75
N LEU A 36 4.95 17.39 12.68
CA LEU A 36 3.49 17.25 12.81
C LEU A 36 2.79 18.55 13.22
N PRO A 37 3.26 19.31 14.20
CA PRO A 37 2.69 20.64 14.50
C PRO A 37 2.77 21.62 13.32
N ALA A 38 3.88 21.59 12.57
CA ALA A 38 4.03 22.46 11.40
C ALA A 38 3.02 22.12 10.29
N LEU A 39 2.83 20.84 9.98
CA LEU A 39 1.83 20.38 9.02
C LEU A 39 0.39 20.71 9.46
N ARG A 40 0.09 20.57 10.76
CA ARG A 40 -1.24 20.90 11.32
C ARG A 40 -1.62 22.38 11.20
N LYS A 41 -0.64 23.29 11.13
CA LYS A 41 -0.89 24.72 10.87
C LYS A 41 -1.45 24.97 9.47
N VAL A 42 -1.06 24.16 8.49
CA VAL A 42 -1.45 24.35 7.09
C VAL A 42 -2.57 23.40 6.63
N GLY A 43 -2.80 22.28 7.34
CA GLY A 43 -3.85 21.32 6.97
C GLY A 43 -4.03 20.18 7.96
N HIS A 44 -4.51 19.05 7.45
CA HIS A 44 -4.73 17.80 8.17
C HIS A 44 -3.74 16.73 7.67
N PRO A 45 -2.57 16.56 8.34
CA PRO A 45 -1.63 15.52 7.94
C PRO A 45 -2.21 14.12 8.15
N TYR A 46 -1.93 13.20 7.26
CA TYR A 46 -2.15 11.77 7.47
C TYR A 46 -0.90 11.00 7.05
N LEU A 47 -0.63 9.92 7.75
CA LEU A 47 0.45 9.02 7.40
C LEU A 47 -0.07 8.00 6.38
N LEU A 48 0.66 7.84 5.28
CA LEU A 48 0.42 6.83 4.26
C LEU A 48 1.62 5.90 4.23
N VAL A 49 1.42 4.64 4.53
CA VAL A 49 2.48 3.63 4.57
C VAL A 49 2.06 2.45 3.70
N GLY A 50 2.92 2.03 2.81
CA GLY A 50 2.60 0.88 1.96
C GLY A 50 3.68 0.59 0.93
N ASP A 51 3.46 -0.45 0.14
CA ASP A 51 4.31 -0.76 -1.00
C ASP A 51 4.22 0.31 -2.10
N SER A 52 4.85 0.07 -3.26
CA SER A 52 4.86 1.05 -4.36
C SER A 52 3.46 1.43 -4.87
N HIS A 53 2.48 0.54 -4.76
CA HIS A 53 1.10 0.77 -5.18
C HIS A 53 0.38 1.81 -4.32
N SER A 54 0.83 2.02 -3.07
CA SER A 54 0.24 3.02 -2.17
C SER A 54 0.34 4.46 -2.69
N ALA A 55 1.22 4.72 -3.66
CA ALA A 55 1.42 6.04 -4.25
C ALA A 55 0.14 6.66 -4.82
N ILE A 56 -0.83 5.85 -5.27
CA ILE A 56 -2.13 6.34 -5.74
C ILE A 56 -2.97 6.97 -4.63
N CYS A 57 -2.71 6.64 -3.37
CA CYS A 57 -3.39 7.22 -2.21
C CYS A 57 -2.72 8.49 -1.68
N ARG A 58 -1.65 8.97 -2.32
CA ARG A 58 -0.98 10.22 -1.99
C ARG A 58 -1.80 11.43 -2.48
N ILE A 59 -2.96 11.62 -1.87
CA ILE A 59 -3.96 12.60 -2.27
C ILE A 59 -3.87 13.84 -1.39
N ASN A 60 -3.66 14.98 -2.02
CA ASN A 60 -3.80 16.28 -1.37
C ASN A 60 -5.27 16.71 -1.42
N GLY A 61 -5.80 17.17 -0.28
CA GLY A 61 -7.22 17.51 -0.17
C GLY A 61 -7.64 18.68 -1.01
N SER A 62 -8.91 18.67 -1.42
CA SER A 62 -9.55 19.72 -2.22
C SER A 62 -9.95 20.95 -1.40
N SER A 63 -10.08 20.84 -0.07
CA SER A 63 -10.50 21.94 0.80
C SER A 63 -9.52 23.13 0.78
N PRO A 64 -10.01 24.34 0.52
CA PRO A 64 -9.14 25.52 0.54
C PRO A 64 -8.74 25.95 1.96
N VAL A 65 -9.51 25.57 2.97
CA VAL A 65 -9.30 26.01 4.36
C VAL A 65 -8.39 25.05 5.12
N ARG A 66 -8.68 23.76 5.06
CA ARG A 66 -7.89 22.70 5.73
C ARG A 66 -7.75 21.48 4.82
N PRO A 67 -6.83 21.50 3.85
CA PRO A 67 -6.55 20.36 2.98
C PRO A 67 -5.97 19.20 3.79
N ILE A 68 -6.23 17.96 3.35
CA ILE A 68 -5.49 16.80 3.84
C ILE A 68 -4.09 16.81 3.23
N ILE A 69 -3.10 16.34 3.99
CA ILE A 69 -1.68 16.38 3.64
C ILE A 69 -1.09 14.99 3.79
N PRO A 70 -0.75 14.29 2.68
CA PRO A 70 -0.08 13.00 2.77
C PRO A 70 1.35 13.15 3.25
N VAL A 71 1.72 12.36 4.25
CA VAL A 71 3.10 12.07 4.61
C VAL A 71 3.33 10.61 4.21
N HIS A 72 3.98 10.41 3.07
CA HIS A 72 4.10 9.09 2.45
C HIS A 72 5.42 8.42 2.80
N LEU A 73 5.34 7.22 3.36
CA LEU A 73 6.44 6.31 3.60
C LEU A 73 6.29 5.11 2.66
N ALA A 74 7.02 5.14 1.55
CA ALA A 74 7.01 4.05 0.59
C ALA A 74 7.92 2.91 1.05
N CYS A 75 7.36 1.71 1.13
CA CYS A 75 8.05 0.45 1.41
C CYS A 75 8.17 -0.35 0.10
N THR A 76 8.98 0.12 -0.83
CA THR A 76 9.12 -0.49 -2.17
C THR A 76 9.33 -1.99 -2.09
N ALA A 77 8.57 -2.76 -2.87
CA ALA A 77 8.52 -4.24 -2.83
C ALA A 77 8.19 -4.83 -1.45
N GLY A 78 7.57 -4.04 -0.57
CA GLY A 78 7.18 -4.47 0.76
C GLY A 78 6.03 -5.47 0.74
N SER A 79 6.24 -6.66 1.31
CA SER A 79 5.20 -7.69 1.42
C SER A 79 4.55 -7.68 2.81
N ALA A 80 3.25 -7.94 2.88
CA ALA A 80 2.52 -8.04 4.15
C ALA A 80 3.06 -9.20 5.02
N ILE A 81 3.38 -10.34 4.40
CA ILE A 81 3.99 -11.49 5.10
C ILE A 81 5.39 -11.15 5.64
N GLY A 82 6.10 -10.23 4.98
CA GLY A 82 7.42 -9.77 5.39
C GLY A 82 7.41 -8.87 6.62
N LEU A 83 6.30 -8.18 6.89
CA LEU A 83 6.20 -7.26 8.03
C LEU A 83 6.32 -7.98 9.39
N ALA A 84 5.72 -9.16 9.51
CA ALA A 84 5.80 -9.95 10.74
C ALA A 84 7.07 -10.83 10.82
N ASN A 85 7.87 -10.89 9.76
CA ASN A 85 9.05 -11.74 9.69
C ASN A 85 10.31 -10.98 10.13
N PRO A 86 10.88 -11.25 11.32
CA PRO A 86 12.08 -10.56 11.80
C PRO A 86 13.33 -10.85 10.95
N ARG A 87 13.29 -11.87 10.08
CA ARG A 87 14.35 -12.22 9.14
C ARG A 87 14.07 -11.68 7.72
N SER A 88 13.08 -10.80 7.57
CA SER A 88 12.80 -10.17 6.27
C SER A 88 13.99 -9.33 5.82
N ARG A 89 14.45 -9.55 4.58
CA ARG A 89 15.57 -8.79 3.99
C ARG A 89 15.28 -7.28 3.93
N SER A 90 14.04 -6.89 3.73
CA SER A 90 13.64 -5.47 3.67
C SER A 90 13.65 -4.77 5.04
N GLY A 91 13.47 -5.52 6.13
CA GLY A 91 13.40 -5.00 7.50
C GLY A 91 12.27 -3.97 7.72
N TYR A 92 11.24 -3.96 6.87
CA TYR A 92 10.17 -2.97 6.98
C TYR A 92 9.36 -3.11 8.27
N GLY A 93 9.15 -4.32 8.77
CA GLY A 93 8.46 -4.53 10.04
C GLY A 93 9.12 -3.77 11.19
N ASP A 94 10.44 -3.91 11.35
CA ASP A 94 11.22 -3.21 12.38
C ASP A 94 11.21 -1.69 12.16
N ARG A 95 11.30 -1.25 10.90
CA ARG A 95 11.26 0.19 10.56
C ARG A 95 9.91 0.80 10.92
N LEU A 96 8.81 0.11 10.63
CA LEU A 96 7.46 0.60 10.93
C LEU A 96 7.17 0.57 12.43
N ASN A 97 7.66 -0.42 13.15
CA ASN A 97 7.59 -0.46 14.61
C ASN A 97 8.37 0.72 15.23
N ALA A 98 9.58 0.98 14.76
CA ALA A 98 10.38 2.11 15.20
C ALA A 98 9.71 3.47 14.87
N LEU A 99 9.10 3.60 13.69
CA LEU A 99 8.28 4.76 13.30
C LEU A 99 7.12 4.99 14.29
N ALA A 100 6.33 3.95 14.57
CA ALA A 100 5.22 4.05 15.51
C ALA A 100 5.69 4.48 16.90
N GLY A 101 6.81 3.91 17.38
CA GLY A 101 7.46 4.29 18.62
C GLY A 101 7.95 5.74 18.64
N ALA A 102 8.52 6.23 17.54
CA ALA A 102 8.99 7.61 17.41
C ALA A 102 7.83 8.61 17.44
N ILE A 103 6.76 8.34 16.69
CA ILE A 103 5.54 9.18 16.68
C ILE A 103 4.90 9.21 18.06
N ARG A 104 4.83 8.07 18.76
CA ARG A 104 4.32 8.02 20.13
C ARG A 104 5.17 8.86 21.10
N LYS A 105 6.50 8.68 21.05
CA LYS A 105 7.45 9.42 21.91
C LYS A 105 7.47 10.92 21.63
N SER A 106 7.17 11.35 20.41
CA SER A 106 7.08 12.78 20.08
C SER A 106 5.90 13.49 20.79
N GLY A 107 4.91 12.75 21.30
CA GLY A 107 3.68 13.31 21.87
C GLY A 107 2.68 13.83 20.83
N GLU A 108 3.07 13.89 19.56
CA GLU A 108 2.31 14.52 18.48
C GLU A 108 1.46 13.55 17.66
N GLY A 109 1.53 12.25 17.95
CA GLY A 109 0.83 11.24 17.16
C GLY A 109 -0.67 11.13 17.43
N ARG A 110 -1.18 11.71 18.53
CA ARG A 110 -2.58 11.58 18.88
C ARG A 110 -3.49 12.11 17.77
N GLY A 111 -4.43 11.27 17.34
CA GLY A 111 -5.38 11.59 16.28
C GLY A 111 -4.76 11.72 14.87
N LEU A 112 -3.51 11.27 14.64
CA LEU A 112 -2.91 11.21 13.31
C LEU A 112 -3.48 10.01 12.55
N PRO A 113 -4.30 10.22 11.48
CA PRO A 113 -4.80 9.12 10.70
C PRO A 113 -3.64 8.40 9.99
N THR A 114 -3.65 7.08 10.04
CA THR A 114 -2.68 6.25 9.35
C THR A 114 -3.39 5.32 8.37
N LEU A 115 -3.02 5.40 7.10
CA LEU A 115 -3.48 4.53 6.03
C LEU A 115 -2.38 3.52 5.72
N LEU A 116 -2.70 2.22 5.79
CA LEU A 116 -1.78 1.12 5.50
C LEU A 116 -2.21 0.37 4.26
N GLN A 117 -1.28 0.12 3.33
CA GLN A 117 -1.51 -0.67 2.12
C GLN A 117 -0.37 -1.66 1.90
N PHE A 118 -0.63 -2.94 2.16
CA PHE A 118 0.29 -4.05 1.87
C PHE A 118 -0.52 -5.26 1.40
N GLY A 119 0.17 -6.21 0.79
CA GLY A 119 -0.43 -7.44 0.30
C GLY A 119 -0.46 -7.56 -1.22
N GLN A 120 -0.35 -6.44 -1.96
CA GLN A 120 -0.29 -6.46 -3.42
C GLN A 120 0.91 -7.28 -3.89
N VAL A 121 2.09 -6.98 -3.37
CA VAL A 121 3.34 -7.69 -3.67
C VAL A 121 3.23 -9.18 -3.35
N ASP A 122 2.53 -9.53 -2.26
CA ASP A 122 2.34 -10.92 -1.87
C ASP A 122 1.55 -11.71 -2.92
N ILE A 123 0.37 -11.21 -3.29
CA ILE A 123 -0.57 -11.97 -4.13
C ILE A 123 -0.23 -11.93 -5.61
N GLU A 124 0.44 -10.89 -6.09
CA GLU A 124 0.88 -10.80 -7.49
C GLU A 124 2.22 -11.48 -7.72
N PHE A 125 3.21 -11.21 -6.87
CA PHE A 125 4.59 -11.59 -7.13
C PHE A 125 5.10 -12.71 -6.24
N VAL A 126 5.00 -12.59 -4.90
CA VAL A 126 5.56 -13.59 -3.99
C VAL A 126 4.94 -14.97 -4.23
N PHE A 127 3.62 -15.05 -4.46
CA PHE A 127 2.99 -16.34 -4.79
C PHE A 127 3.52 -16.92 -6.10
N THR A 128 3.64 -16.09 -7.14
CA THR A 128 4.17 -16.49 -8.45
C THR A 128 5.60 -17.00 -8.34
N TYR A 129 6.47 -16.27 -7.62
CA TYR A 129 7.86 -16.67 -7.41
C TYR A 129 8.00 -17.95 -6.59
N ARG A 130 7.16 -18.14 -5.58
CA ARG A 130 7.12 -19.42 -4.84
C ARG A 130 6.78 -20.60 -5.72
N ARG A 131 5.91 -20.42 -6.71
CA ARG A 131 5.59 -21.46 -7.69
C ARG A 131 6.80 -21.79 -8.57
N ILE A 132 7.55 -20.78 -9.02
CA ILE A 132 8.79 -20.96 -9.78
C ILE A 132 9.79 -21.77 -8.94
N ALA A 133 10.08 -21.32 -7.72
CA ALA A 133 11.00 -21.98 -6.81
C ALA A 133 10.63 -23.44 -6.51
N ALA A 134 9.31 -23.72 -6.40
CA ALA A 134 8.77 -25.06 -6.18
C ALA A 134 8.60 -25.87 -7.47
N LYS A 135 8.96 -25.32 -8.64
CA LYS A 135 8.77 -25.93 -9.98
C LYS A 135 7.32 -26.33 -10.25
N ARG A 136 6.36 -25.54 -9.79
CA ARG A 136 4.92 -25.76 -9.94
C ARG A 136 4.36 -24.91 -11.07
N ALA A 137 4.31 -25.45 -12.30
CA ALA A 137 3.84 -24.71 -13.46
C ALA A 137 2.33 -24.44 -13.43
N ARG A 138 1.50 -25.40 -12.97
CA ARG A 138 0.04 -25.23 -12.93
C ARG A 138 -0.38 -24.32 -11.81
N PHE A 139 -1.42 -23.49 -12.06
CA PHE A 139 -2.09 -22.72 -11.03
C PHE A 139 -3.01 -23.65 -10.23
N ASP A 140 -2.89 -23.58 -8.90
CA ASP A 140 -3.75 -24.29 -7.96
C ASP A 140 -4.48 -23.24 -7.11
N ARG A 141 -5.80 -23.27 -7.16
CA ARG A 141 -6.65 -22.32 -6.45
C ARG A 141 -6.60 -22.51 -4.93
N ASP A 142 -6.57 -23.75 -4.47
CA ASP A 142 -6.57 -24.04 -3.04
C ASP A 142 -5.23 -23.62 -2.41
N GLU A 143 -4.12 -23.89 -3.13
CA GLU A 143 -2.79 -23.40 -2.71
C GLU A 143 -2.73 -21.86 -2.64
N TYR A 144 -3.35 -21.17 -3.61
CA TYR A 144 -3.43 -19.72 -3.60
C TYR A 144 -4.26 -19.20 -2.41
N ASP A 145 -5.42 -19.81 -2.16
CA ASP A 145 -6.32 -19.42 -1.08
C ASP A 145 -5.66 -19.64 0.31
N GLU A 146 -4.93 -20.74 0.47
CA GLU A 146 -4.13 -21.01 1.68
C GLU A 146 -3.00 -19.98 1.83
N PHE A 147 -2.33 -19.63 0.75
CA PHE A 147 -1.30 -18.59 0.76
C PHE A 147 -1.89 -17.24 1.19
N CYS A 148 -3.01 -16.83 0.61
CA CYS A 148 -3.72 -15.61 0.99
C CYS A 148 -4.13 -15.59 2.46
N HIS A 149 -4.57 -16.74 2.99
CA HIS A 149 -4.88 -16.87 4.42
C HIS A 149 -3.64 -16.62 5.29
N ARG A 150 -2.50 -17.22 4.95
CA ARG A 150 -1.23 -16.98 5.66
C ARG A 150 -0.77 -15.53 5.59
N VAL A 151 -0.92 -14.87 4.42
CA VAL A 151 -0.58 -13.45 4.27
C VAL A 151 -1.45 -12.60 5.18
N ALA A 152 -2.77 -12.80 5.19
CA ALA A 152 -3.69 -12.05 6.03
C ALA A 152 -3.41 -12.29 7.52
N ALA A 153 -3.17 -13.53 7.93
CA ALA A 153 -2.83 -13.87 9.32
C ALA A 153 -1.51 -13.21 9.76
N SER A 154 -0.48 -13.24 8.90
CA SER A 154 0.81 -12.60 9.17
C SER A 154 0.66 -11.07 9.31
N TYR A 155 -0.14 -10.46 8.41
CA TYR A 155 -0.41 -9.02 8.47
C TYR A 155 -1.16 -8.65 9.77
N GLY A 156 -2.16 -9.46 10.15
CA GLY A 156 -2.88 -9.30 11.42
C GLY A 156 -1.94 -9.39 12.62
N GLY A 157 -1.06 -10.40 12.66
CA GLY A 157 -0.07 -10.55 13.71
C GLY A 157 0.87 -9.33 13.82
N PHE A 158 1.29 -8.75 12.69
CA PHE A 158 2.07 -7.51 12.67
C PHE A 158 1.29 -6.34 13.30
N LEU A 159 0.02 -6.17 12.91
CA LEU A 159 -0.84 -5.10 13.45
C LEU A 159 -1.05 -5.24 14.96
N ASP A 160 -1.21 -6.47 15.46
CA ASP A 160 -1.49 -6.74 16.87
C ASP A 160 -0.25 -6.58 17.76
N THR A 161 0.94 -6.88 17.26
CA THR A 161 2.14 -7.04 18.11
C THR A 161 3.23 -6.00 17.84
N CYS A 162 3.28 -5.43 16.65
CA CYS A 162 4.41 -4.60 16.23
C CYS A 162 4.02 -3.16 15.90
N PHE A 163 2.77 -2.89 15.50
CA PHE A 163 2.39 -1.60 14.96
C PHE A 163 1.44 -0.83 15.90
N ASP A 164 2.00 -0.36 17.02
CA ASP A 164 1.28 0.46 18.01
C ASP A 164 1.48 1.95 17.73
N ILE A 165 0.77 2.48 16.72
CA ILE A 165 0.78 3.90 16.39
C ILE A 165 -0.37 4.65 17.09
N PRO A 166 -0.10 5.82 17.70
CA PRO A 166 -1.12 6.57 18.44
C PRO A 166 -2.04 7.34 17.49
N GLY A 167 -3.06 6.69 16.98
CA GLY A 167 -4.05 7.30 16.09
C GLY A 167 -4.89 6.26 15.36
N PRO A 168 -5.96 6.68 14.67
CA PRO A 168 -6.81 5.76 13.96
C PRO A 168 -6.09 5.17 12.74
N VAL A 169 -5.98 3.85 12.73
CA VAL A 169 -5.42 3.08 11.61
C VAL A 169 -6.55 2.62 10.69
N ARG A 170 -6.33 2.75 9.39
CA ARG A 170 -7.21 2.25 8.34
C ARG A 170 -6.44 1.37 7.38
N LEU A 171 -6.94 0.18 7.12
CA LEU A 171 -6.35 -0.73 6.16
C LEU A 171 -6.96 -0.46 4.78
N LEU A 172 -6.10 -0.24 3.80
CA LEU A 172 -6.51 -0.08 2.41
C LEU A 172 -6.48 -1.45 1.73
N SER A 173 -7.43 -1.68 0.82
CA SER A 173 -7.42 -2.86 -0.03
C SER A 173 -6.17 -2.91 -0.92
N VAL A 174 -5.78 -4.09 -1.36
CA VAL A 174 -4.96 -4.22 -2.58
C VAL A 174 -5.76 -3.72 -3.77
N LEU A 175 -5.06 -3.31 -4.84
CA LEU A 175 -5.67 -2.75 -6.05
C LEU A 175 -6.06 -3.86 -7.03
N PRO A 176 -6.91 -3.59 -8.02
CA PRO A 176 -7.05 -4.52 -9.13
C PRO A 176 -5.72 -4.63 -9.90
N PRO A 177 -5.39 -5.83 -10.44
CA PRO A 177 -4.13 -6.02 -11.18
C PRO A 177 -4.12 -5.19 -12.46
N ALA A 178 -2.98 -4.57 -12.76
CA ALA A 178 -2.78 -3.75 -13.95
C ALA A 178 -2.15 -4.54 -15.11
N LEU A 179 -1.36 -5.58 -14.81
CA LEU A 179 -0.67 -6.36 -15.84
C LEU A 179 -1.65 -7.11 -16.73
N SER A 180 -1.49 -6.93 -18.04
CA SER A 180 -2.25 -7.67 -19.06
C SER A 180 -1.85 -9.14 -19.13
N ASP A 181 -2.69 -9.96 -19.75
CA ASP A 181 -2.36 -11.37 -20.01
C ASP A 181 -1.17 -11.48 -20.99
N ALA A 182 -1.04 -10.52 -21.93
CA ALA A 182 0.08 -10.45 -22.85
C ALA A 182 1.41 -10.19 -22.11
N ALA A 183 1.43 -9.27 -21.13
CA ALA A 183 2.64 -9.00 -20.35
C ALA A 183 3.13 -10.24 -19.59
N TRP A 184 2.22 -11.00 -19.00
CA TRP A 184 2.55 -12.26 -18.35
C TRP A 184 3.04 -13.32 -19.33
N ALA A 185 2.40 -13.43 -20.50
CA ALA A 185 2.81 -14.35 -21.56
C ALA A 185 4.20 -14.02 -22.15
N GLU A 186 4.59 -12.74 -22.16
CA GLU A 186 5.93 -12.27 -22.51
C GLU A 186 6.96 -12.57 -21.41
N GLY A 187 6.54 -13.01 -20.24
CA GLY A 187 7.42 -13.31 -19.10
C GLY A 187 7.77 -12.09 -18.27
N TYR A 188 6.76 -11.31 -17.89
CA TYR A 188 6.96 -10.15 -17.03
C TYR A 188 7.67 -10.52 -15.72
N VAL A 189 8.76 -9.83 -15.44
CA VAL A 189 9.50 -9.90 -14.17
C VAL A 189 9.66 -8.48 -13.64
N ASP A 190 9.35 -8.30 -12.36
CA ASP A 190 9.60 -7.03 -11.69
C ASP A 190 11.12 -6.82 -11.55
N SER A 191 11.62 -5.65 -11.93
CA SER A 191 13.04 -5.28 -11.87
C SER A 191 13.66 -5.41 -10.46
N HIS A 192 12.84 -5.34 -9.41
CA HIS A 192 13.32 -5.57 -8.05
C HIS A 192 13.64 -7.04 -7.73
N VAL A 193 13.13 -7.97 -8.55
CA VAL A 193 13.34 -9.41 -8.37
C VAL A 193 14.50 -9.93 -9.20
N GLU A 194 14.69 -9.39 -10.41
CA GLU A 194 15.81 -9.77 -11.29
C GLU A 194 17.18 -9.61 -10.63
N VAL A 195 17.30 -8.66 -9.70
CA VAL A 195 18.58 -8.35 -9.00
C VAL A 195 18.85 -9.27 -7.83
N VAL A 196 17.87 -10.02 -7.33
CA VAL A 196 17.93 -10.66 -6.00
C VAL A 196 18.05 -12.17 -6.04
N GLU A 197 17.60 -12.87 -7.10
CA GLU A 197 17.58 -14.35 -7.11
C GLU A 197 17.94 -14.93 -8.48
N GLU A 198 19.04 -15.69 -8.53
CA GLU A 198 19.43 -16.49 -9.69
C GLU A 198 18.32 -17.50 -10.04
N GLY A 199 17.89 -17.52 -11.32
CA GLY A 199 16.87 -18.45 -11.83
C GLY A 199 15.46 -17.88 -11.98
N PHE A 200 15.23 -16.61 -11.62
CA PHE A 200 13.97 -15.91 -11.83
C PHE A 200 14.05 -15.02 -13.08
N GLY A 201 14.06 -15.63 -14.24
CA GLY A 201 14.04 -14.92 -15.52
C GLY A 201 12.69 -14.99 -16.22
N PRO A 202 12.52 -14.24 -17.34
CA PRO A 202 11.29 -14.26 -18.14
C PRO A 202 10.84 -15.66 -18.58
N GLU A 203 11.78 -16.59 -18.81
CA GLU A 203 11.48 -17.98 -19.20
C GLU A 203 10.78 -18.75 -18.09
N ALA A 204 11.22 -18.58 -16.86
CA ALA A 204 10.59 -19.22 -15.71
C ALA A 204 9.14 -18.74 -15.55
N VAL A 205 8.87 -17.44 -15.76
CA VAL A 205 7.52 -16.89 -15.73
C VAL A 205 6.68 -17.42 -16.90
N ARG A 206 7.22 -17.46 -18.13
CA ARG A 206 6.52 -17.98 -19.30
C ARG A 206 6.11 -19.45 -19.15
N SER A 207 6.82 -20.22 -18.34
CA SER A 207 6.51 -21.62 -18.06
C SER A 207 5.31 -21.82 -17.14
N LEU A 208 4.84 -20.75 -16.47
CA LEU A 208 3.74 -20.83 -15.54
C LEU A 208 2.38 -20.69 -16.22
N GLN A 209 1.41 -21.47 -15.75
CA GLN A 209 0.01 -21.15 -15.99
C GLN A 209 -0.38 -19.96 -15.12
N ILE A 210 -0.58 -18.79 -15.74
CA ILE A 210 -1.07 -17.59 -15.07
C ILE A 210 -2.57 -17.49 -15.33
N PRO A 211 -3.41 -17.28 -14.29
CA PRO A 211 -4.83 -17.02 -14.47
C PRO A 211 -5.08 -15.80 -15.36
N SER A 212 -6.15 -15.77 -16.11
CA SER A 212 -6.55 -14.63 -16.93
C SER A 212 -6.70 -13.36 -16.10
N TRP A 213 -6.67 -12.21 -16.74
CA TRP A 213 -6.79 -10.92 -16.06
C TRP A 213 -8.06 -10.82 -15.22
N ALA A 214 -9.19 -11.30 -15.74
CA ALA A 214 -10.45 -11.36 -15.00
C ALA A 214 -10.38 -12.29 -13.78
N GLU A 215 -9.76 -13.46 -13.92
CA GLU A 215 -9.56 -14.37 -12.79
C GLU A 215 -8.62 -13.76 -11.74
N ARG A 216 -7.51 -13.12 -12.14
CA ARG A 216 -6.61 -12.42 -11.21
C ARG A 216 -7.34 -11.29 -10.49
N THR A 217 -8.21 -10.56 -11.19
CA THR A 217 -9.05 -9.54 -10.56
C THR A 217 -9.97 -10.16 -9.50
N ALA A 218 -10.62 -11.28 -9.81
CA ALA A 218 -11.46 -11.98 -8.84
C ALA A 218 -10.65 -12.52 -7.63
N LEU A 219 -9.41 -12.95 -7.86
CA LEU A 219 -8.48 -13.34 -6.78
C LEU A 219 -8.14 -12.17 -5.86
N HIS A 220 -7.88 -10.98 -6.42
CA HIS A 220 -7.62 -9.76 -5.62
C HIS A 220 -8.85 -9.34 -4.81
N VAL A 221 -10.04 -9.42 -5.40
CA VAL A 221 -11.29 -9.14 -4.68
C VAL A 221 -11.47 -10.12 -3.52
N ALA A 222 -11.26 -11.42 -3.74
CA ALA A 222 -11.36 -12.43 -2.68
C ALA A 222 -10.33 -12.21 -1.55
N PHE A 223 -9.11 -11.79 -1.89
CA PHE A 223 -8.11 -11.42 -0.87
C PHE A 223 -8.55 -10.17 -0.08
N ASN A 224 -9.12 -9.18 -0.75
CA ASN A 224 -9.66 -7.98 -0.08
C ASN A 224 -10.81 -8.31 0.88
N ASP A 225 -11.65 -9.30 0.55
CA ASP A 225 -12.69 -9.78 1.48
C ASP A 225 -12.07 -10.39 2.75
N ARG A 226 -10.92 -11.07 2.64
CA ARG A 226 -10.16 -11.55 3.81
C ARG A 226 -9.58 -10.41 4.64
N LEU A 227 -9.05 -9.36 3.98
CA LEU A 227 -8.56 -8.16 4.69
C LEU A 227 -9.71 -7.39 5.37
N ALA A 228 -10.88 -7.34 4.76
CA ALA A 228 -12.08 -6.76 5.37
C ALA A 228 -12.52 -7.53 6.62
N ALA A 229 -12.53 -8.86 6.57
CA ALA A 229 -12.79 -9.71 7.72
C ALA A 229 -11.74 -9.50 8.82
N LEU A 230 -10.44 -9.47 8.47
CA LEU A 230 -9.34 -9.16 9.39
C LEU A 230 -9.56 -7.83 10.13
N CYS A 231 -10.04 -6.81 9.42
CA CYS A 231 -10.35 -5.51 10.02
C CYS A 231 -11.57 -5.56 10.93
N ALA A 232 -12.62 -6.28 10.53
CA ALA A 232 -13.83 -6.44 11.35
C ALA A 232 -13.52 -7.09 12.70
N ASP A 233 -12.71 -8.16 12.71
CA ASP A 233 -12.27 -8.85 13.93
C ASP A 233 -11.49 -7.92 14.89
N ARG A 234 -10.85 -6.86 14.36
CA ARG A 234 -10.04 -5.90 15.11
C ARG A 234 -10.71 -4.55 15.32
N GLN A 235 -11.97 -4.43 14.94
CA GLN A 235 -12.71 -3.16 14.96
C GLN A 235 -11.98 -2.02 14.22
N MET A 236 -11.19 -2.37 13.20
CA MET A 236 -10.49 -1.45 12.33
C MET A 236 -11.35 -1.10 11.12
N THR A 237 -11.10 0.07 10.53
CA THR A 237 -11.76 0.45 9.28
C THR A 237 -11.00 -0.13 8.09
N PHE A 238 -11.70 -0.91 7.26
CA PHE A 238 -11.24 -1.30 5.92
C PHE A 238 -11.73 -0.31 4.88
N VAL A 239 -10.87 0.07 3.91
CA VAL A 239 -11.19 1.01 2.83
C VAL A 239 -11.00 0.28 1.49
N ASP A 240 -12.11 -0.04 0.84
CA ASP A 240 -12.11 -0.79 -0.41
C ASP A 240 -11.83 0.12 -1.62
N LEU A 241 -10.55 0.28 -1.94
CA LEU A 241 -10.09 0.98 -3.14
C LEU A 241 -10.34 0.15 -4.41
N CYS A 242 -10.21 -1.18 -4.28
CA CYS A 242 -10.32 -2.10 -5.40
C CYS A 242 -11.70 -2.01 -6.06
N ARG A 243 -12.77 -2.19 -5.29
CA ARG A 243 -14.14 -2.09 -5.83
C ARG A 243 -14.47 -0.69 -6.33
N CYS A 244 -13.90 0.34 -5.71
CA CYS A 244 -14.04 1.72 -6.20
C CYS A 244 -13.42 1.90 -7.59
N LEU A 245 -12.23 1.33 -7.83
CA LEU A 245 -11.53 1.41 -9.12
C LEU A 245 -12.17 0.52 -10.20
N LEU A 246 -12.68 -0.64 -9.83
CA LEU A 246 -13.39 -1.55 -10.73
C LEU A 246 -14.74 -0.98 -11.19
N ALA A 247 -15.44 -0.23 -10.33
CA ALA A 247 -16.75 0.34 -10.63
C ALA A 247 -17.77 -0.69 -11.17
N GLY A 248 -17.73 -1.92 -10.63
CA GLY A 248 -18.59 -3.04 -11.03
C GLY A 248 -18.14 -3.82 -12.27
N ARG A 249 -16.98 -3.50 -12.84
CA ARG A 249 -16.40 -4.22 -13.99
C ARG A 249 -15.58 -5.45 -13.53
N PRO A 250 -15.46 -6.47 -14.39
CA PRO A 250 -14.65 -7.67 -14.08
C PRO A 250 -13.13 -7.40 -14.10
N VAL A 251 -12.70 -6.33 -14.77
CA VAL A 251 -11.31 -5.86 -14.83
C VAL A 251 -11.28 -4.34 -14.72
N VAL A 252 -10.11 -3.81 -14.40
CA VAL A 252 -9.92 -2.37 -14.30
C VAL A 252 -10.09 -1.69 -15.67
N ASP A 253 -10.58 -0.44 -15.66
CA ASP A 253 -10.74 0.37 -16.86
C ASP A 253 -9.39 0.68 -17.50
N GLU A 254 -9.31 0.57 -18.84
CA GLU A 254 -8.09 0.89 -19.60
C GLU A 254 -7.58 2.31 -19.32
N ALA A 255 -8.47 3.26 -19.03
CA ALA A 255 -8.09 4.62 -18.64
C ALA A 255 -7.28 4.69 -17.32
N LEU A 256 -7.25 3.60 -16.54
CA LEU A 256 -6.44 3.47 -15.32
C LEU A 256 -5.14 2.70 -15.55
N ILE A 257 -4.94 2.17 -16.75
CA ILE A 257 -3.70 1.49 -17.12
C ILE A 257 -2.68 2.54 -17.58
N THR A 258 -1.43 2.38 -17.16
CA THR A 258 -0.34 3.25 -17.63
C THR A 258 -0.18 3.17 -19.15
N LEU A 259 0.44 4.19 -19.75
CA LEU A 259 0.73 4.22 -21.19
C LEU A 259 1.58 3.05 -21.69
N SER A 260 2.13 2.24 -20.78
CA SER A 260 2.84 0.98 -21.12
C SER A 260 1.92 -0.11 -21.70
N GLY A 261 0.59 0.13 -21.77
CA GLY A 261 -0.37 -0.83 -22.31
C GLY A 261 -0.50 -2.10 -21.44
N GLY A 262 -0.41 -1.96 -20.11
CA GLY A 262 -0.50 -3.08 -19.17
C GLY A 262 0.81 -3.89 -19.05
N ARG A 263 1.94 -3.28 -19.44
CA ARG A 263 3.29 -3.83 -19.22
C ARG A 263 3.96 -3.29 -17.95
N ASP A 264 3.23 -2.48 -17.20
CA ASP A 264 3.60 -2.02 -15.86
C ASP A 264 2.54 -2.54 -14.87
N HIS A 265 2.99 -3.04 -13.74
CA HIS A 265 2.10 -3.56 -12.70
C HIS A 265 1.42 -2.44 -11.88
N HIS A 266 1.78 -1.19 -12.10
CA HIS A 266 1.15 -0.05 -11.46
C HIS A 266 0.01 0.52 -12.31
N LEU A 267 -1.04 0.98 -11.64
CA LEU A 267 -2.06 1.81 -12.26
C LEU A 267 -1.52 3.22 -12.55
N ASP A 268 -2.12 3.91 -13.53
CA ASP A 268 -1.85 5.34 -13.72
C ASP A 268 -2.21 6.13 -12.46
N ILE A 269 -1.20 6.77 -11.87
CA ILE A 269 -1.33 7.46 -10.59
C ILE A 269 -2.37 8.59 -10.69
N ALA A 270 -2.33 9.39 -11.75
CA ALA A 270 -3.19 10.57 -11.87
C ALA A 270 -4.66 10.16 -12.07
N ALA A 271 -4.90 9.20 -12.96
CA ALA A 271 -6.23 8.67 -13.23
C ALA A 271 -6.83 7.96 -12.00
N ALA A 272 -6.05 7.13 -11.32
CA ALA A 272 -6.47 6.45 -10.10
C ALA A 272 -6.75 7.44 -8.96
N GLN A 273 -5.89 8.45 -8.75
CA GLN A 273 -6.11 9.50 -7.77
C GLN A 273 -7.38 10.30 -8.04
N ALA A 274 -7.71 10.57 -9.30
CA ALA A 274 -8.94 11.27 -9.66
C ALA A 274 -10.18 10.49 -9.19
N ARG A 275 -10.19 9.16 -9.35
CA ARG A 275 -11.29 8.29 -8.90
C ARG A 275 -11.33 8.09 -7.39
N LEU A 276 -10.17 7.98 -6.73
CA LEU A 276 -10.07 7.67 -5.31
C LEU A 276 -10.15 8.89 -4.40
N ARG A 277 -10.01 10.11 -4.94
CA ARG A 277 -9.92 11.36 -4.17
C ARG A 277 -10.98 11.48 -3.09
N SER A 278 -12.25 11.41 -3.47
CA SER A 278 -13.36 11.57 -2.52
C SER A 278 -13.40 10.47 -1.46
N LEU A 279 -13.04 9.24 -1.81
CA LEU A 279 -12.99 8.13 -0.88
C LEU A 279 -11.89 8.32 0.16
N VAL A 280 -10.66 8.60 -0.28
CA VAL A 280 -9.50 8.80 0.62
C VAL A 280 -9.72 10.05 1.49
N GLU A 281 -10.15 11.17 0.88
CA GLU A 281 -10.38 12.41 1.63
C GLU A 281 -11.43 12.25 2.73
N ARG A 282 -12.55 11.59 2.44
CA ARG A 282 -13.58 11.24 3.44
C ARG A 282 -13.00 10.39 4.56
N ASN A 283 -12.31 9.31 4.22
CA ASN A 283 -11.73 8.41 5.21
C ASN A 283 -10.72 9.10 6.14
N VAL A 284 -9.87 9.97 5.62
CA VAL A 284 -8.94 10.76 6.44
C VAL A 284 -9.70 11.71 7.36
N ARG A 285 -10.73 12.41 6.85
CA ARG A 285 -11.52 13.36 7.66
C ARG A 285 -12.32 12.68 8.75
N ASP A 286 -12.91 11.52 8.47
CA ASP A 286 -13.68 10.75 9.45
C ASP A 286 -12.76 10.20 10.55
N ALA A 287 -11.53 9.81 10.21
CA ALA A 287 -10.52 9.43 11.19
C ALA A 287 -10.15 10.61 12.14
N TYR A 288 -10.05 11.83 11.60
CA TYR A 288 -9.85 13.02 12.44
C TYR A 288 -11.02 13.34 13.37
N ARG A 289 -12.25 13.02 12.97
CA ARG A 289 -13.44 13.21 13.82
C ARG A 289 -13.49 12.19 14.94
N ALA A 290 -13.17 10.94 14.67
CA ALA A 290 -13.16 9.87 15.63
C ALA A 290 -12.04 9.98 16.68
N GLY A 291 -10.94 10.66 16.37
CA GLY A 291 -9.80 10.87 17.27
C GLY A 291 -9.92 12.08 18.20
N LYS A 292 -11.04 12.83 18.15
CA LYS A 292 -11.36 13.93 19.07
C LYS A 292 -12.19 13.44 20.23
#